data_ae734978426eb100c4b949e8fe931852
#
_entry.id   ae734978426eb100c4b949e8fe931852
#
_cell.length_a   1.000
_cell.length_b   1.000
_cell.length_c   1.000
_cell.angle_alpha   90.00
_cell.angle_beta   90.00
_cell.angle_gamma   90.00
#
_symmetry.space_group_name_H-M   'P 1'
#
loop_
_entity.id
_entity.type
_entity.pdbx_description
1 polymer ?
#
loop_
_entity_poly.entity_id
_entity_poly.type
_entity_poly.pdbx_seq_one_letter_code
_entity_poly.pdbx_strand_id
1 'polypeptide(L)'
;NATVILLAHPSLSGLKGNSPTGLSGSTAWENSVRSRSYLSREEDSDDVRILSRKKSNYSDISGNNDIKLIWENGVLAIPSSPDALDRINSTALKHAIMAEVDIAWNEKNGIRKQGPRGYKTTLPSMLKQHKSGAVIKAFNDLIMGGNIVHIERFGFKTEKGI
;
A
#
# COMPACT_ATOMS: atom_id res chain seq x y z
N ASN A 1 33.62 18.10 -15.23
CA ASN A 1 32.99 17.06 -14.41
C ASN A 1 31.62 16.77 -14.97
N ALA A 2 31.29 15.48 -15.21
CA ALA A 2 30.00 15.05 -15.70
C ALA A 2 29.38 14.03 -14.71
N THR A 3 28.07 14.10 -14.50
CA THR A 3 27.32 13.08 -13.81
C THR A 3 26.54 12.26 -14.84
N VAL A 4 26.67 10.94 -14.78
CA VAL A 4 25.93 10.02 -15.63
C VAL A 4 24.88 9.32 -14.80
N ILE A 5 23.61 9.40 -15.24
CA ILE A 5 22.48 8.69 -14.63
C ILE A 5 22.07 7.60 -15.62
N LEU A 6 22.08 6.36 -15.15
CA LEU A 6 21.65 5.20 -15.92
C LEU A 6 20.36 4.65 -15.35
N LEU A 7 19.34 4.49 -16.20
CA LEU A 7 18.10 3.81 -15.87
C LEU A 7 18.15 2.37 -16.39
N ALA A 8 17.84 1.42 -15.53
CA ALA A 8 17.82 0.00 -15.89
C ALA A 8 16.64 -0.71 -15.20
N HIS A 9 16.06 -1.70 -15.90
CA HIS A 9 15.08 -2.59 -15.30
C HIS A 9 15.77 -3.68 -14.51
N PRO A 10 15.23 -4.05 -13.32
CA PRO A 10 15.75 -5.19 -12.59
C PRO A 10 15.52 -6.49 -13.36
N SER A 11 16.40 -7.45 -13.19
CA SER A 11 16.20 -8.81 -13.71
C SER A 11 15.09 -9.54 -12.95
N LEU A 12 14.54 -10.60 -13.54
CA LEU A 12 13.55 -11.45 -12.86
C LEU A 12 14.09 -12.03 -11.54
N SER A 13 15.39 -12.34 -11.47
CA SER A 13 16.04 -12.78 -10.23
C SER A 13 16.15 -11.67 -9.19
N GLY A 14 16.33 -10.43 -9.62
CA GLY A 14 16.36 -9.25 -8.75
C GLY A 14 15.00 -8.83 -8.19
N LEU A 15 13.91 -9.39 -8.75
CA LEU A 15 12.53 -9.14 -8.31
C LEU A 15 11.99 -10.24 -7.37
N LYS A 16 12.67 -11.41 -7.32
CA LYS A 16 12.19 -12.55 -6.52
C LYS A 16 12.60 -12.45 -5.05
N GLY A 17 11.73 -12.96 -4.17
CA GLY A 17 11.96 -13.09 -2.72
C GLY A 17 11.36 -11.95 -1.90
N ASN A 18 11.39 -12.13 -0.57
CA ASN A 18 10.83 -11.19 0.40
C ASN A 18 11.59 -9.84 0.49
N SER A 19 12.71 -9.71 -0.19
CA SER A 19 13.54 -8.50 -0.23
C SER A 19 14.11 -8.32 -1.64
N PRO A 20 13.34 -7.79 -2.60
CA PRO A 20 13.83 -7.55 -3.95
C PRO A 20 15.10 -6.69 -3.93
N THR A 21 16.17 -7.17 -4.54
CA THR A 21 17.44 -6.44 -4.60
C THR A 21 17.46 -5.34 -5.64
N GLY A 22 16.55 -5.41 -6.63
CA GLY A 22 16.51 -4.50 -7.77
C GLY A 22 17.73 -4.60 -8.69
N LEU A 23 18.47 -5.72 -8.65
CA LEU A 23 19.65 -5.93 -9.51
C LEU A 23 19.24 -6.21 -10.95
N SER A 24 20.00 -5.69 -11.89
CA SER A 24 19.76 -5.86 -13.34
C SER A 24 20.41 -7.10 -13.97
N GLY A 25 20.80 -8.08 -13.14
CA GLY A 25 21.32 -9.37 -13.58
C GLY A 25 22.82 -9.40 -13.90
N SER A 26 23.50 -8.27 -13.97
CA SER A 26 24.96 -8.20 -14.14
C SER A 26 25.62 -7.57 -12.93
N THR A 27 26.53 -8.29 -12.29
CA THR A 27 27.38 -7.78 -11.21
C THR A 27 28.31 -6.66 -11.69
N ALA A 28 28.62 -6.61 -13.01
CA ALA A 28 29.42 -5.55 -13.59
C ALA A 28 28.75 -4.17 -13.44
N TRP A 29 27.44 -4.09 -13.59
CA TRP A 29 26.68 -2.86 -13.37
C TRP A 29 26.75 -2.40 -11.91
N GLU A 30 26.59 -3.32 -10.98
CA GLU A 30 26.68 -3.04 -9.55
C GLU A 30 28.06 -2.48 -9.18
N ASN A 31 29.12 -3.05 -9.76
CA ASN A 31 30.48 -2.64 -9.48
C ASN A 31 30.87 -1.32 -10.16
N SER A 32 30.25 -1.00 -11.28
CA SER A 32 30.57 0.20 -12.07
C SER A 32 29.97 1.49 -11.52
N VAL A 33 28.82 1.40 -10.80
CA VAL A 33 28.13 2.57 -10.28
C VAL A 33 28.58 2.92 -8.87
N ARG A 34 28.67 4.21 -8.57
CA ARG A 34 29.03 4.71 -7.23
C ARG A 34 27.85 4.85 -6.30
N SER A 35 26.65 5.04 -6.84
CA SER A 35 25.40 5.08 -6.11
C SER A 35 24.33 4.35 -6.90
N ARG A 36 23.48 3.60 -6.23
CA ARG A 36 22.34 2.92 -6.82
C ARG A 36 21.11 3.12 -5.96
N SER A 37 20.02 3.52 -6.60
CA SER A 37 18.71 3.60 -5.99
C SER A 37 17.77 2.60 -6.69
N TYR A 38 16.81 2.09 -5.94
CA TYR A 38 15.79 1.18 -6.45
C TYR A 38 14.41 1.76 -6.15
N LEU A 39 13.59 1.89 -7.20
CA LEU A 39 12.21 2.33 -7.10
C LEU A 39 11.31 1.10 -7.10
N SER A 40 10.64 0.86 -6.00
CA SER A 40 9.68 -0.24 -5.83
C SER A 40 8.26 0.28 -5.61
N ARG A 41 7.28 -0.59 -5.81
CA ARG A 41 5.91 -0.35 -5.40
C ARG A 41 5.77 -0.71 -3.91
N GLU A 42 4.97 0.04 -3.16
CA GLU A 42 4.57 -0.37 -1.81
C GLU A 42 3.56 -1.53 -1.91
N GLU A 43 3.69 -2.54 -1.04
CA GLU A 43 2.88 -3.78 -1.13
C GLU A 43 1.36 -3.50 -1.02
N ASP A 44 1.00 -2.53 -0.18
CA ASP A 44 -0.39 -2.24 0.16
C ASP A 44 -0.97 -1.03 -0.59
N SER A 45 -0.25 -0.48 -1.58
CA SER A 45 -0.68 0.73 -2.29
C SER A 45 -0.18 0.78 -3.72
N ASP A 46 -1.12 0.91 -4.65
CA ASP A 46 -0.81 1.12 -6.06
C ASP A 46 -0.28 2.53 -6.37
N ASP A 47 -0.55 3.50 -5.52
CA ASP A 47 -0.22 4.90 -5.75
C ASP A 47 1.10 5.32 -5.09
N VAL A 48 1.62 4.52 -4.15
CA VAL A 48 2.86 4.81 -3.44
C VAL A 48 4.04 4.08 -4.07
N ARG A 49 5.15 4.80 -4.24
CA ARG A 49 6.44 4.25 -4.62
C ARG A 49 7.45 4.51 -3.53
N ILE A 50 8.38 3.57 -3.37
CA ILE A 50 9.47 3.66 -2.40
C ILE A 50 10.76 3.74 -3.17
N LEU A 51 11.48 4.86 -3.02
CA LEU A 51 12.81 5.04 -3.56
C LEU A 51 13.83 4.70 -2.47
N SER A 52 14.43 3.52 -2.57
CA SER A 52 15.42 3.01 -1.63
C SER A 52 16.84 3.18 -2.17
N ARG A 53 17.76 3.68 -1.35
CA ARG A 53 19.19 3.69 -1.70
C ARG A 53 19.79 2.32 -1.38
N LYS A 54 20.25 1.60 -2.39
CA LYS A 54 20.80 0.23 -2.26
C LYS A 54 22.34 0.19 -2.28
N LYS A 55 22.99 1.22 -2.78
CA LYS A 55 24.45 1.37 -2.77
C LYS A 55 24.87 2.83 -2.68
N SER A 56 25.89 3.12 -1.91
CA SER A 56 26.59 4.40 -1.90
C SER A 56 28.05 4.17 -1.51
N ASN A 57 28.96 4.72 -2.30
CA ASN A 57 30.39 4.64 -1.99
C ASN A 57 30.87 5.81 -1.11
N TYR A 58 30.05 6.85 -0.95
CA TYR A 58 30.46 8.11 -0.32
C TYR A 58 29.59 8.54 0.88
N SER A 59 28.53 7.83 1.15
CA SER A 59 27.64 8.13 2.29
C SER A 59 27.22 6.86 2.98
N ASP A 60 26.95 6.99 4.27
CA ASP A 60 26.39 5.91 5.08
C ASP A 60 25.02 5.50 4.54
N ILE A 61 24.79 4.18 4.49
CA ILE A 61 23.52 3.55 4.09
C ILE A 61 22.78 3.02 5.33
N SER A 62 23.40 3.07 6.51
CA SER A 62 22.85 2.47 7.75
C SER A 62 21.57 3.13 8.26
N GLY A 63 21.21 4.33 7.76
CA GLY A 63 19.91 4.93 8.01
C GLY A 63 18.88 4.47 6.97
N ASN A 64 17.67 4.12 7.41
CA ASN A 64 16.54 3.85 6.51
C ASN A 64 16.12 5.16 5.82
N ASN A 65 16.81 5.49 4.73
CA ASN A 65 16.60 6.71 3.94
C ASN A 65 15.65 6.45 2.74
N ASP A 66 14.68 5.56 2.94
CA ASP A 66 13.65 5.32 1.94
C ASP A 66 12.77 6.55 1.78
N ILE A 67 12.64 7.02 0.56
CA ILE A 67 11.80 8.17 0.21
C ILE A 67 10.50 7.63 -0.35
N LYS A 68 9.39 7.94 0.33
CA LYS A 68 8.06 7.66 -0.21
C LYS A 68 7.69 8.73 -1.23
N LEU A 69 7.25 8.26 -2.39
CA LEU A 69 6.78 9.09 -3.50
C LEU A 69 5.34 8.73 -3.82
N ILE A 70 4.56 9.71 -4.21
CA ILE A 70 3.18 9.54 -4.66
C ILE A 70 2.98 10.14 -6.05
N TRP A 71 1.97 9.65 -6.77
CA TRP A 71 1.57 10.26 -8.04
C TRP A 71 0.78 11.54 -7.76
N GLU A 72 1.34 12.67 -8.17
CA GLU A 72 0.67 13.97 -8.16
C GLU A 72 0.75 14.59 -9.55
N ASN A 73 -0.41 14.89 -10.15
CA ASN A 73 -0.49 15.52 -11.47
C ASN A 73 0.34 14.84 -12.58
N GLY A 74 0.41 13.49 -12.55
CA GLY A 74 1.13 12.70 -13.54
C GLY A 74 2.64 12.58 -13.31
N VAL A 75 3.15 13.04 -12.18
CA VAL A 75 4.55 12.91 -11.78
C VAL A 75 4.68 12.24 -10.40
N LEU A 76 5.80 11.57 -10.18
CA LEU A 76 6.15 11.08 -8.85
C LEU A 76 6.76 12.23 -8.04
N ALA A 77 6.13 12.58 -6.94
CA ALA A 77 6.54 13.67 -6.06
C ALA A 77 6.69 13.20 -4.61
N ILE A 78 7.52 13.88 -3.84
CA ILE A 78 7.51 13.73 -2.39
C ILE A 78 6.19 14.33 -1.89
N PRO A 79 5.43 13.62 -1.04
CA PRO A 79 4.16 14.14 -0.52
C PRO A 79 4.33 15.54 0.06
N SER A 80 3.55 16.48 -0.42
CA SER A 80 3.61 17.89 0.00
C SER A 80 3.14 18.10 1.43
N SER A 81 2.44 17.12 2.01
CA SER A 81 2.04 17.11 3.42
C SER A 81 1.93 15.68 3.95
N PRO A 82 2.09 15.46 5.28
CA PRO A 82 1.82 14.16 5.91
C PRO A 82 0.40 13.64 5.61
N ASP A 83 -0.57 14.55 5.48
CA ASP A 83 -1.97 14.22 5.18
C ASP A 83 -2.15 13.59 3.80
N ALA A 84 -1.25 13.82 2.84
CA ALA A 84 -1.33 13.23 1.50
C ALA A 84 -1.14 11.70 1.55
N LEU A 85 -0.17 11.22 2.32
CA LEU A 85 0.03 9.79 2.55
C LEU A 85 -1.13 9.18 3.33
N ASP A 86 -1.64 9.88 4.35
CA ASP A 86 -2.76 9.40 5.15
C ASP A 86 -4.05 9.28 4.32
N ARG A 87 -4.28 10.18 3.37
CA ARG A 87 -5.41 10.09 2.43
C ARG A 87 -5.30 8.85 1.54
N ILE A 88 -4.11 8.59 0.96
CA ILE A 88 -3.88 7.43 0.09
C ILE A 88 -4.06 6.13 0.89
N ASN A 89 -3.43 6.02 2.06
CA ASN A 89 -3.57 4.86 2.94
C ASN A 89 -5.03 4.66 3.39
N SER A 90 -5.75 5.75 3.66
CA SER A 90 -7.18 5.70 4.00
C SER A 90 -8.03 5.21 2.83
N THR A 91 -7.72 5.61 1.59
CA THR A 91 -8.43 5.18 0.39
C THR A 91 -8.18 3.70 0.10
N ALA A 92 -6.94 3.25 0.14
CA ALA A 92 -6.58 1.84 -0.02
C ALA A 92 -7.26 0.96 1.05
N LEU A 93 -7.25 1.40 2.30
CA LEU A 93 -7.94 0.71 3.40
C LEU A 93 -9.45 0.63 3.17
N LYS A 94 -10.08 1.70 2.69
CA LYS A 94 -11.52 1.71 2.35
C LYS A 94 -11.86 0.71 1.25
N HIS A 95 -11.03 0.63 0.20
CA HIS A 95 -11.20 -0.37 -0.86
C HIS A 95 -11.04 -1.80 -0.34
N ALA A 96 -10.04 -2.06 0.51
CA ALA A 96 -9.86 -3.37 1.14
C ALA A 96 -11.08 -3.75 2.02
N ILE A 97 -11.60 -2.82 2.81
CA ILE A 97 -12.81 -3.05 3.60
C ILE A 97 -14.01 -3.38 2.72
N MET A 98 -14.21 -2.64 1.63
CA MET A 98 -15.33 -2.91 0.70
C MET A 98 -15.21 -4.29 0.07
N ALA A 99 -14.01 -4.71 -0.34
CA ALA A 99 -13.76 -6.04 -0.89
C ALA A 99 -14.10 -7.16 0.12
N GLU A 100 -13.68 -7.03 1.38
CA GLU A 100 -13.98 -8.00 2.43
C GLU A 100 -15.48 -8.08 2.76
N VAL A 101 -16.17 -6.93 2.75
CA VAL A 101 -17.62 -6.88 2.93
C VAL A 101 -18.34 -7.58 1.78
N ASP A 102 -17.90 -7.37 0.52
CA ASP A 102 -18.47 -8.03 -0.66
C ASP A 102 -18.25 -9.55 -0.64
N ILE A 103 -17.04 -9.99 -0.29
CA ILE A 103 -16.75 -11.43 -0.16
C ILE A 103 -17.68 -12.05 0.90
N ALA A 104 -17.72 -11.45 2.08
CA ALA A 104 -18.55 -11.96 3.18
C ALA A 104 -20.05 -11.99 2.82
N TRP A 105 -20.52 -11.00 2.06
CA TRP A 105 -21.89 -10.96 1.58
C TRP A 105 -22.20 -12.08 0.57
N ASN A 106 -21.32 -12.27 -0.42
CA ASN A 106 -21.49 -13.28 -1.47
C ASN A 106 -21.42 -14.71 -0.91
N GLU A 107 -20.60 -14.94 0.10
CA GLU A 107 -20.48 -16.21 0.81
C GLU A 107 -21.65 -16.48 1.80
N LYS A 108 -22.66 -15.61 1.86
CA LYS A 108 -23.77 -15.65 2.83
C LYS A 108 -23.30 -15.62 4.29
N ASN A 109 -22.12 -15.09 4.54
CA ASN A 109 -21.43 -15.03 5.83
C ASN A 109 -21.33 -13.58 6.35
N GLY A 110 -22.31 -12.76 6.05
CA GLY A 110 -22.31 -11.31 6.20
C GLY A 110 -21.81 -10.81 7.55
N ILE A 111 -21.00 -9.76 7.49
CA ILE A 111 -20.48 -9.05 8.66
C ILE A 111 -21.63 -8.33 9.34
N ARG A 112 -21.82 -8.54 10.65
CA ARG A 112 -22.95 -8.04 11.42
C ARG A 112 -22.62 -6.78 12.19
N LYS A 113 -23.66 -6.08 12.65
CA LYS A 113 -23.50 -4.88 13.49
C LYS A 113 -22.93 -5.22 14.87
N GLN A 114 -23.34 -6.35 15.44
CA GLN A 114 -22.96 -6.80 16.79
C GLN A 114 -22.79 -8.32 16.86
N GLY A 115 -22.22 -8.81 17.96
CA GLY A 115 -22.03 -10.23 18.23
C GLY A 115 -20.68 -10.76 17.73
N PRO A 116 -20.47 -12.08 17.72
CA PRO A 116 -19.21 -12.72 17.34
C PRO A 116 -18.75 -12.40 15.92
N ARG A 117 -19.69 -12.10 15.01
CA ARG A 117 -19.45 -11.64 13.64
C ARG A 117 -19.64 -10.13 13.49
N GLY A 118 -19.52 -9.37 14.56
CA GLY A 118 -19.63 -7.93 14.55
C GLY A 118 -18.45 -7.29 13.82
N TYR A 119 -18.70 -6.21 13.07
CA TYR A 119 -17.66 -5.54 12.27
C TYR A 119 -16.44 -5.11 13.09
N LYS A 120 -16.64 -4.75 14.37
CA LYS A 120 -15.54 -4.33 15.27
C LYS A 120 -14.54 -5.45 15.58
N THR A 121 -14.94 -6.69 15.45
CA THR A 121 -14.09 -7.86 15.69
C THR A 121 -13.64 -8.49 14.38
N THR A 122 -14.57 -8.66 13.44
CA THR A 122 -14.34 -9.41 12.21
C THR A 122 -13.42 -8.66 11.25
N LEU A 123 -13.69 -7.38 10.94
CA LEU A 123 -12.86 -6.62 9.99
C LEU A 123 -11.40 -6.47 10.44
N PRO A 124 -11.09 -6.11 11.69
CA PRO A 124 -9.70 -6.08 12.13
C PRO A 124 -9.00 -7.45 12.09
N SER A 125 -9.75 -8.55 12.26
CA SER A 125 -9.17 -9.89 12.16
C SER A 125 -8.88 -10.33 10.72
N MET A 126 -9.60 -9.78 9.74
CA MET A 126 -9.38 -9.99 8.30
C MET A 126 -8.25 -9.10 7.77
N LEU A 127 -8.19 -7.85 8.22
CA LEU A 127 -7.26 -6.81 7.80
C LEU A 127 -6.12 -6.60 8.83
N LYS A 128 -5.43 -7.69 9.18
CA LYS A 128 -4.41 -7.71 10.27
C LYS A 128 -3.22 -6.77 10.03
N GLN A 129 -2.94 -6.43 8.78
CA GLN A 129 -1.87 -5.48 8.40
C GLN A 129 -2.19 -4.04 8.84
N HIS A 130 -3.45 -3.73 9.16
CA HIS A 130 -3.88 -2.40 9.57
C HIS A 130 -4.20 -2.34 11.07
N LYS A 131 -4.01 -1.17 11.69
CA LYS A 131 -4.40 -0.94 13.09
C LYS A 131 -5.92 -1.04 13.24
N SER A 132 -6.40 -1.82 14.20
CA SER A 132 -7.84 -2.05 14.43
C SER A 132 -8.68 -0.76 14.51
N GLY A 133 -8.15 0.28 15.17
CA GLY A 133 -8.82 1.59 15.24
C GLY A 133 -8.97 2.27 13.87
N ALA A 134 -7.98 2.17 12.99
CA ALA A 134 -8.03 2.72 11.64
C ALA A 134 -9.08 1.98 10.79
N VAL A 135 -9.13 0.65 10.89
CA VAL A 135 -10.13 -0.19 10.20
C VAL A 135 -11.54 0.19 10.62
N ILE A 136 -11.79 0.30 11.92
CA ILE A 136 -13.12 0.66 12.46
C ILE A 136 -13.52 2.07 12.02
N LYS A 137 -12.60 3.03 12.08
CA LYS A 137 -12.86 4.41 11.63
C LYS A 137 -13.22 4.44 10.14
N ALA A 138 -12.40 3.83 9.28
CA ALA A 138 -12.62 3.79 7.85
C ALA A 138 -13.94 3.09 7.47
N PHE A 139 -14.33 2.03 8.18
CA PHE A 139 -15.59 1.36 8.00
C PHE A 139 -16.80 2.26 8.36
N ASN A 140 -16.71 2.99 9.48
CA ASN A 140 -17.74 3.95 9.85
C ASN A 140 -17.87 5.09 8.84
N ASP A 141 -16.74 5.59 8.30
CA ASP A 141 -16.73 6.60 7.23
C ASP A 141 -17.43 6.09 5.97
N LEU A 142 -17.24 4.82 5.61
CA LEU A 142 -17.92 4.18 4.46
C LEU A 142 -19.44 4.04 4.68
N ILE A 143 -19.87 3.76 5.91
CA ILE A 143 -21.31 3.74 6.25
C ILE A 143 -21.88 5.15 6.16
N MET A 144 -21.22 6.14 6.74
CA MET A 144 -21.67 7.55 6.72
C MET A 144 -21.71 8.10 5.29
N GLY A 145 -20.79 7.66 4.43
CA GLY A 145 -20.75 8.02 3.01
C GLY A 145 -21.75 7.24 2.14
N GLY A 146 -22.52 6.32 2.69
CA GLY A 146 -23.49 5.52 1.93
C GLY A 146 -22.87 4.41 1.06
N ASN A 147 -21.56 4.19 1.14
CA ASN A 147 -20.88 3.15 0.36
C ASN A 147 -21.14 1.74 0.90
N ILE A 148 -21.49 1.62 2.18
CA ILE A 148 -21.87 0.38 2.85
C ILE A 148 -23.20 0.61 3.57
N VAL A 149 -24.15 -0.28 3.33
CA VAL A 149 -25.46 -0.26 3.98
C VAL A 149 -25.66 -1.50 4.84
N HIS A 150 -26.42 -1.34 5.92
CA HIS A 150 -26.82 -2.44 6.79
C HIS A 150 -28.18 -2.97 6.39
N ILE A 151 -28.26 -4.25 6.03
CA ILE A 151 -29.51 -4.93 5.74
C ILE A 151 -29.87 -5.80 6.95
N GLU A 152 -31.01 -5.56 7.54
CA GLU A 152 -31.49 -6.32 8.69
C GLU A 152 -31.49 -7.82 8.40
N ARG A 153 -31.04 -8.63 9.37
CA ARG A 153 -30.87 -10.09 9.33
C ARG A 153 -29.68 -10.59 8.45
N PHE A 154 -29.21 -9.83 7.45
CA PHE A 154 -28.18 -10.29 6.51
C PHE A 154 -26.80 -9.69 6.77
N GLY A 155 -26.73 -8.50 7.37
CA GLY A 155 -25.47 -7.82 7.67
C GLY A 155 -25.18 -6.64 6.74
N PHE A 156 -23.91 -6.28 6.61
CA PHE A 156 -23.48 -5.17 5.77
C PHE A 156 -23.26 -5.60 4.31
N LYS A 157 -23.62 -4.73 3.39
CA LYS A 157 -23.45 -4.88 1.95
C LYS A 157 -22.86 -3.59 1.39
N THR A 158 -21.99 -3.70 0.39
CA THR A 158 -21.53 -2.53 -0.36
C THR A 158 -22.64 -2.06 -1.31
N GLU A 159 -22.85 -0.77 -1.38
CA GLU A 159 -23.56 -0.17 -2.51
C GLU A 159 -22.52 0.08 -3.61
N LYS A 160 -22.69 -0.59 -4.75
CA LYS A 160 -21.88 -0.29 -5.93
C LYS A 160 -22.23 1.13 -6.32
N GLY A 161 -21.27 2.04 -6.19
CA GLY A 161 -21.40 3.38 -6.70
C GLY A 161 -21.74 3.33 -8.18
N ILE A 162 -22.69 4.15 -8.52
CA ILE A 162 -23.14 4.45 -9.88
C ILE A 162 -21.97 5.05 -10.65
#